data_ffbbcdd9ac96ec067b2dcbc7839d4300
#
_entry.id   ffbbcdd9ac96ec067b2dcbc7839d4300
#
_cell.length_a   1.000
_cell.length_b   1.000
_cell.length_c   1.000
_cell.angle_alpha   90.00
_cell.angle_beta   90.00
_cell.angle_gamma   90.00
#
_symmetry.space_group_name_H-M   'P 1'
#
loop_
_entity.id
_entity.type
_entity.pdbx_description
1 polymer ?
#
loop_
_entity_poly.entity_id
_entity_poly.type
_entity_poly.pdbx_seq_one_letter_code
_entity_poly.pdbx_strand_id
1 'polypeptide(L)'
;MAGITVIKQWERLIVLRFGKFTEVRGPGIRWVWPYLNGGTRKLDLRERFITIPSQTAITKDNAPIDVDFLIYFRIMSETPEKSVVEVQDFVGAAQGIAMTTLRSVIGDISLDDVLAKRETINQVLRVKMDDVTVRWGVKITSVEIKEIIPPKEVQVAMNRQMAAERDRRATVTEAEGKRTASITVAEGEKQSAILKAEGDRQAAILRAEARRQQQILEAEGYSEALARIFSVAQTIDQKTMGLQYLDTLKSLGASPATKFIFPMEFTNLLGSFRNMMGNAGNGQQNDQQR
;
A
#
# COMPACT_ATOMS: atom_id res chain seq x y z
N MET A 1 23.98 -47.53 49.86
CA MET A 1 22.85 -46.70 49.43
C MET A 1 22.12 -47.39 48.32
N ALA A 2 20.80 -47.56 48.42
CA ALA A 2 19.98 -48.27 47.46
C ALA A 2 20.03 -47.56 46.09
N GLY A 3 20.34 -48.33 45.06
CA GLY A 3 20.55 -47.80 43.72
C GLY A 3 19.29 -47.40 42.93
N ILE A 4 18.33 -46.75 43.57
CA ILE A 4 17.15 -46.22 42.87
C ILE A 4 17.54 -44.87 42.27
N THR A 5 17.47 -44.79 40.96
CA THR A 5 17.76 -43.53 40.22
C THR A 5 16.53 -43.13 39.43
N VAL A 6 16.08 -41.89 39.60
CA VAL A 6 15.04 -41.28 38.78
C VAL A 6 15.70 -40.65 37.56
N ILE A 7 15.22 -41.02 36.36
CA ILE A 7 15.68 -40.51 35.07
C ILE A 7 14.56 -39.63 34.52
N LYS A 8 14.86 -38.36 34.25
CA LYS A 8 13.91 -37.41 33.68
C LYS A 8 13.65 -37.71 32.20
N GLN A 9 12.55 -37.22 31.65
CA GLN A 9 12.14 -37.48 30.27
C GLN A 9 13.21 -37.09 29.24
N TRP A 10 13.98 -36.07 29.52
CA TRP A 10 15.06 -35.56 28.68
C TRP A 10 16.44 -36.15 29.00
N GLU A 11 16.49 -37.10 29.94
CA GLU A 11 17.73 -37.75 30.33
C GLU A 11 17.75 -39.21 29.84
N ARG A 12 18.94 -39.72 29.57
CA ARG A 12 19.21 -41.11 29.36
C ARG A 12 20.32 -41.55 30.29
N LEU A 13 20.19 -42.74 30.81
CA LEU A 13 21.18 -43.33 31.68
C LEU A 13 21.95 -44.37 30.91
N ILE A 14 23.25 -44.15 30.74
CA ILE A 14 24.19 -45.13 30.18
C ILE A 14 24.72 -45.99 31.31
N VAL A 15 24.51 -47.28 31.20
CA VAL A 15 24.94 -48.26 32.19
C VAL A 15 26.18 -48.97 31.67
N LEU A 16 27.29 -48.78 32.41
CA LEU A 16 28.55 -49.50 32.16
C LEU A 16 28.74 -50.54 33.24
N ARG A 17 28.93 -51.82 32.90
CA ARG A 17 29.28 -52.89 33.80
C ARG A 17 30.74 -53.23 33.63
N PHE A 18 31.50 -53.17 34.70
CA PHE A 18 32.96 -53.41 34.66
C PHE A 18 33.69 -52.71 33.54
N GLY A 19 33.26 -51.43 33.26
CA GLY A 19 33.83 -50.59 32.20
C GLY A 19 33.27 -50.88 30.79
N LYS A 20 32.48 -51.91 30.59
CA LYS A 20 31.88 -52.25 29.28
C LYS A 20 30.46 -51.68 29.19
N PHE A 21 30.14 -51.02 28.06
CA PHE A 21 28.77 -50.60 27.76
C PHE A 21 27.83 -51.82 27.74
N THR A 22 26.69 -51.71 28.40
CA THR A 22 25.70 -52.77 28.48
C THR A 22 24.36 -52.37 27.92
N GLU A 23 23.80 -51.27 28.37
CA GLU A 23 22.47 -50.82 27.97
C GLU A 23 22.24 -49.34 28.22
N VAL A 24 21.28 -48.75 27.46
CA VAL A 24 20.73 -47.40 27.67
C VAL A 24 19.37 -47.52 28.34
N ARG A 25 19.18 -46.86 29.47
CA ARG A 25 17.91 -46.85 30.19
C ARG A 25 17.16 -45.56 29.92
N GLY A 26 15.88 -45.70 29.52
CA GLY A 26 14.95 -44.58 29.29
C GLY A 26 14.43 -43.99 30.60
N PRO A 27 13.57 -42.97 30.48
CA PRO A 27 13.01 -42.22 31.61
C PRO A 27 12.17 -43.09 32.53
N GLY A 28 12.06 -42.66 33.78
CA GLY A 28 11.31 -43.31 34.83
C GLY A 28 12.19 -43.73 36.01
N ILE A 29 11.61 -44.46 36.95
CA ILE A 29 12.30 -44.99 38.12
C ILE A 29 13.05 -46.24 37.69
N ARG A 30 14.36 -46.25 37.84
CA ARG A 30 15.21 -47.38 37.47
C ARG A 30 16.10 -47.79 38.66
N TRP A 31 16.24 -49.07 38.84
CA TRP A 31 17.14 -49.58 39.83
C TRP A 31 18.51 -49.88 39.20
N VAL A 32 19.55 -49.29 39.77
CA VAL A 32 20.94 -49.45 39.31
C VAL A 32 21.77 -50.01 40.48
N TRP A 33 22.42 -51.13 40.26
CA TRP A 33 23.23 -51.76 41.31
C TRP A 33 24.59 -51.03 41.41
N PRO A 34 24.90 -50.34 42.51
CA PRO A 34 26.05 -49.45 42.59
C PRO A 34 27.41 -50.17 42.48
N TYR A 35 27.49 -51.41 42.94
CA TYR A 35 28.77 -52.17 42.95
C TYR A 35 29.10 -52.83 41.60
N LEU A 36 28.11 -53.17 40.79
CA LEU A 36 28.30 -53.85 39.50
C LEU A 36 28.31 -52.85 38.34
N ASN A 37 27.71 -51.65 38.55
CA ASN A 37 27.54 -50.62 37.53
C ASN A 37 28.41 -49.39 37.84
N GLY A 38 29.72 -49.59 38.06
CA GLY A 38 30.67 -48.57 38.53
C GLY A 38 30.94 -47.38 37.58
N GLY A 39 30.12 -47.18 36.55
CA GLY A 39 30.36 -46.11 35.59
C GLY A 39 29.10 -45.56 34.93
N THR A 40 27.97 -45.48 35.66
CA THR A 40 26.76 -44.90 35.08
C THR A 40 26.88 -43.42 34.83
N ARG A 41 26.56 -42.95 33.59
CA ARG A 41 26.51 -41.54 33.25
C ARG A 41 25.10 -41.15 32.83
N LYS A 42 24.61 -40.05 33.38
CA LYS A 42 23.37 -39.38 32.91
C LYS A 42 23.71 -38.43 31.78
N LEU A 43 23.02 -38.55 30.65
CA LEU A 43 23.14 -37.66 29.53
C LEU A 43 21.86 -36.84 29.35
N ASP A 44 22.00 -35.59 29.09
CA ASP A 44 20.92 -34.65 28.75
C ASP A 44 20.80 -34.60 27.21
N LEU A 45 19.61 -34.93 26.67
CA LEU A 45 19.31 -34.96 25.26
C LEU A 45 18.85 -33.59 24.71
N ARG A 46 18.67 -32.62 25.59
CA ARG A 46 18.26 -31.27 25.16
C ARG A 46 19.34 -30.63 24.33
N GLU A 47 18.89 -29.71 23.48
CA GLU A 47 19.78 -28.90 22.69
C GLU A 47 20.64 -28.01 23.60
N ARG A 48 21.92 -27.97 23.29
CA ARG A 48 22.93 -27.16 23.98
C ARG A 48 23.73 -26.37 22.96
N PHE A 49 24.37 -25.32 23.41
CA PHE A 49 25.29 -24.57 22.56
C PHE A 49 26.69 -24.52 23.17
N ILE A 50 27.67 -24.42 22.28
CA ILE A 50 29.05 -24.15 22.59
C ILE A 50 29.45 -22.85 21.92
N THR A 51 30.03 -21.94 22.70
CA THR A 51 30.63 -20.72 22.14
C THR A 51 32.07 -21.02 21.74
N ILE A 52 32.39 -20.80 20.48
CA ILE A 52 33.76 -20.87 19.99
C ILE A 52 34.36 -19.47 20.10
N PRO A 53 35.43 -19.27 20.88
CA PRO A 53 36.06 -17.96 21.01
C PRO A 53 36.62 -17.50 19.65
N SER A 54 36.82 -16.21 19.52
CA SER A 54 37.35 -15.58 18.31
C SER A 54 38.59 -16.28 17.78
N GLN A 55 38.55 -16.65 16.52
CA GLN A 55 39.63 -17.33 15.79
C GLN A 55 40.05 -16.50 14.60
N THR A 56 41.34 -16.24 14.47
CA THR A 56 41.89 -15.60 13.29
C THR A 56 41.95 -16.56 12.14
N ALA A 57 41.32 -16.21 11.02
CA ALA A 57 41.38 -16.93 9.77
C ALA A 57 41.79 -15.98 8.64
N ILE A 58 42.42 -16.52 7.60
CA ILE A 58 42.83 -15.74 6.40
C ILE A 58 41.90 -16.11 5.27
N THR A 59 41.28 -15.10 4.65
CA THR A 59 40.41 -15.26 3.49
C THR A 59 41.21 -15.53 2.20
N LYS A 60 40.53 -15.92 1.13
CA LYS A 60 41.12 -16.18 -0.17
C LYS A 60 41.92 -14.98 -0.73
N ASP A 61 41.46 -13.76 -0.46
CA ASP A 61 42.09 -12.49 -0.83
C ASP A 61 43.15 -12.01 0.18
N ASN A 62 43.65 -12.93 1.01
CA ASN A 62 44.71 -12.73 1.97
C ASN A 62 44.41 -11.70 3.09
N ALA A 63 43.14 -11.46 3.38
CA ALA A 63 42.74 -10.60 4.49
C ALA A 63 42.58 -11.42 5.79
N PRO A 64 43.30 -11.11 6.87
CA PRO A 64 43.08 -11.73 8.16
C PRO A 64 41.77 -11.23 8.77
N ILE A 65 40.93 -12.13 9.25
CA ILE A 65 39.68 -11.81 9.94
C ILE A 65 39.56 -12.60 11.22
N ASP A 66 38.96 -11.99 12.22
CA ASP A 66 38.62 -12.66 13.47
C ASP A 66 37.13 -13.04 13.42
N VAL A 67 36.84 -14.31 13.69
CA VAL A 67 35.49 -14.86 13.64
C VAL A 67 35.18 -15.62 14.92
N ASP A 68 34.09 -15.27 15.57
CA ASP A 68 33.47 -16.02 16.64
C ASP A 68 32.13 -16.59 16.20
N PHE A 69 31.79 -17.77 16.72
CA PHE A 69 30.58 -18.47 16.33
C PHE A 69 30.05 -19.38 17.42
N LEU A 70 28.79 -19.76 17.29
CA LEU A 70 28.05 -20.63 18.17
C LEU A 70 27.71 -21.93 17.44
N ILE A 71 27.80 -23.03 18.16
CA ILE A 71 27.39 -24.33 17.65
C ILE A 71 26.29 -24.86 18.53
N TYR A 72 25.11 -25.07 17.93
CA TYR A 72 23.99 -25.73 18.57
C TYR A 72 24.04 -27.24 18.26
N PHE A 73 23.96 -28.04 19.29
CA PHE A 73 24.03 -29.49 19.16
C PHE A 73 23.11 -30.20 20.14
N ARG A 74 22.75 -31.42 19.80
CA ARG A 74 22.02 -32.30 20.68
C ARG A 74 22.58 -33.73 20.56
N ILE A 75 22.49 -34.48 21.66
CA ILE A 75 22.84 -35.91 21.65
C ILE A 75 21.70 -36.66 20.97
N MET A 76 22.03 -37.56 20.05
CA MET A 76 21.02 -38.39 19.36
C MET A 76 20.39 -39.39 20.34
N SER A 77 19.03 -39.39 20.34
CA SER A 77 18.27 -40.28 21.22
C SER A 77 18.41 -41.79 20.85
N GLU A 78 18.81 -42.04 19.60
CA GLU A 78 18.96 -43.42 19.06
C GLU A 78 20.27 -44.06 19.49
N THR A 79 21.35 -43.30 19.59
CA THR A 79 22.69 -43.79 19.89
C THR A 79 23.41 -42.93 20.92
N PRO A 80 22.82 -42.68 22.10
CA PRO A 80 23.40 -41.78 23.10
C PRO A 80 24.68 -42.33 23.73
N GLU A 81 24.91 -43.68 23.69
CA GLU A 81 26.10 -44.35 24.20
C GLU A 81 27.37 -43.90 23.48
N LYS A 82 27.29 -43.61 22.17
CA LYS A 82 28.46 -43.17 21.39
C LYS A 82 29.08 -41.90 21.92
N SER A 83 28.27 -40.99 22.45
CA SER A 83 28.77 -39.72 23.02
C SER A 83 29.62 -39.89 24.29
N VAL A 84 29.60 -41.07 24.89
CA VAL A 84 30.39 -41.40 26.11
C VAL A 84 31.52 -42.37 25.80
N VAL A 85 31.30 -43.27 24.84
CA VAL A 85 32.24 -44.36 24.53
C VAL A 85 33.26 -43.93 23.48
N GLU A 86 32.81 -43.18 22.45
CA GLU A 86 33.66 -42.82 21.31
C GLU A 86 34.46 -41.53 21.52
N VAL A 87 34.01 -40.64 22.41
CA VAL A 87 34.70 -39.35 22.66
C VAL A 87 34.75 -39.08 24.15
N GLN A 88 35.92 -38.72 24.64
CA GLN A 88 36.13 -38.41 26.06
C GLN A 88 35.62 -36.99 26.39
N ASP A 89 35.99 -36.00 25.56
CA ASP A 89 35.57 -34.64 25.67
C ASP A 89 35.02 -34.17 24.31
N PHE A 90 33.70 -34.25 24.19
CA PHE A 90 33.02 -33.78 23.00
C PHE A 90 33.20 -32.28 22.76
N VAL A 91 33.17 -31.46 23.81
CA VAL A 91 33.25 -29.99 23.68
C VAL A 91 34.60 -29.60 23.10
N GLY A 92 35.70 -30.10 23.68
CA GLY A 92 37.04 -29.82 23.16
C GLY A 92 37.27 -30.37 21.75
N ALA A 93 36.80 -31.60 21.47
CA ALA A 93 36.88 -32.18 20.12
C ALA A 93 36.07 -31.40 19.10
N ALA A 94 34.84 -30.99 19.44
CA ALA A 94 33.99 -30.17 18.57
C ALA A 94 34.59 -28.79 18.30
N GLN A 95 35.20 -28.15 19.32
CA GLN A 95 35.95 -26.90 19.14
C GLN A 95 37.10 -27.05 18.15
N GLY A 96 37.92 -28.10 18.31
CA GLY A 96 39.04 -28.36 17.40
C GLY A 96 38.60 -28.56 15.93
N ILE A 97 37.55 -29.34 15.71
CA ILE A 97 36.98 -29.54 14.37
C ILE A 97 36.41 -28.26 13.82
N ALA A 98 35.65 -27.54 14.65
CA ALA A 98 35.04 -26.27 14.28
C ALA A 98 36.09 -25.23 13.79
N MET A 99 37.19 -25.08 14.55
CA MET A 99 38.29 -24.17 14.18
C MET A 99 38.95 -24.59 12.85
N THR A 100 39.20 -25.90 12.68
CA THR A 100 39.84 -26.40 11.46
C THR A 100 38.92 -26.24 10.24
N THR A 101 37.65 -26.58 10.41
CA THR A 101 36.63 -26.48 9.35
C THR A 101 36.38 -25.01 8.97
N LEU A 102 36.28 -24.11 9.98
CA LEU A 102 36.15 -22.68 9.74
C LEU A 102 37.30 -22.15 8.90
N ARG A 103 38.53 -22.47 9.29
CA ARG A 103 39.74 -22.04 8.56
C ARG A 103 39.72 -22.50 7.12
N SER A 104 39.35 -23.76 6.88
CA SER A 104 39.20 -24.27 5.52
C SER A 104 38.14 -23.56 4.71
N VAL A 105 36.95 -23.32 5.28
CA VAL A 105 35.84 -22.69 4.58
C VAL A 105 36.14 -21.22 4.28
N ILE A 106 36.70 -20.49 5.25
CA ILE A 106 37.05 -19.06 5.08
C ILE A 106 38.20 -18.91 4.08
N GLY A 107 39.19 -19.81 4.09
CA GLY A 107 40.32 -19.77 3.15
C GLY A 107 39.92 -19.91 1.67
N ASP A 108 38.74 -20.48 1.40
CA ASP A 108 38.22 -20.65 0.05
C ASP A 108 37.33 -19.46 -0.43
N ILE A 109 37.02 -18.52 0.44
CA ILE A 109 36.04 -17.45 0.18
C ILE A 109 36.70 -16.07 0.33
N SER A 110 36.26 -15.08 -0.50
CA SER A 110 36.72 -13.70 -0.39
C SER A 110 36.10 -13.00 0.82
N LEU A 111 36.74 -11.91 1.33
CA LEU A 111 36.25 -11.13 2.44
C LEU A 111 34.84 -10.60 2.21
N ASP A 112 34.56 -10.07 1.03
CA ASP A 112 33.24 -9.55 0.65
C ASP A 112 32.17 -10.65 0.72
N ASP A 113 32.48 -11.85 0.22
CA ASP A 113 31.57 -12.98 0.27
C ASP A 113 31.37 -13.52 1.71
N VAL A 114 32.40 -13.50 2.55
CA VAL A 114 32.28 -13.87 3.96
C VAL A 114 31.29 -12.94 4.68
N LEU A 115 31.32 -11.64 4.39
CA LEU A 115 30.41 -10.66 4.98
C LEU A 115 29.00 -10.73 4.40
N ALA A 116 28.87 -10.99 3.08
CA ALA A 116 27.59 -11.00 2.38
C ALA A 116 26.81 -12.32 2.51
N LYS A 117 27.52 -13.48 2.59
CA LYS A 117 26.94 -14.81 2.48
C LYS A 117 27.08 -15.64 3.78
N ARG A 118 26.90 -14.99 4.93
CA ARG A 118 27.01 -15.64 6.25
C ARG A 118 26.18 -16.90 6.38
N GLU A 119 24.94 -16.87 5.87
CA GLU A 119 24.02 -18.01 5.93
C GLU A 119 24.54 -19.24 5.17
N THR A 120 25.12 -19.00 3.99
CA THR A 120 25.74 -20.09 3.21
C THR A 120 26.92 -20.71 3.95
N ILE A 121 27.73 -19.88 4.62
CA ILE A 121 28.88 -20.34 5.42
C ILE A 121 28.38 -21.14 6.62
N ASN A 122 27.34 -20.67 7.33
CA ASN A 122 26.72 -21.38 8.44
C ASN A 122 26.26 -22.78 8.02
N GLN A 123 25.62 -22.91 6.86
CA GLN A 123 25.14 -24.18 6.31
C GLN A 123 26.29 -25.10 5.95
N VAL A 124 27.33 -24.61 5.28
CA VAL A 124 28.51 -25.39 4.92
C VAL A 124 29.25 -25.90 6.16
N LEU A 125 29.44 -25.02 7.17
CA LEU A 125 30.04 -25.40 8.45
C LEU A 125 29.19 -26.46 9.15
N ARG A 126 27.89 -26.30 9.21
CA ARG A 126 26.97 -27.27 9.81
C ARG A 126 27.11 -28.64 9.18
N VAL A 127 27.06 -28.74 7.85
CA VAL A 127 27.16 -30.00 7.12
C VAL A 127 28.51 -30.68 7.38
N LYS A 128 29.61 -29.93 7.21
CA LYS A 128 30.96 -30.47 7.42
C LYS A 128 31.20 -30.95 8.86
N MET A 129 30.63 -30.24 9.84
CA MET A 129 30.76 -30.63 11.25
C MET A 129 29.84 -31.82 11.58
N ASP A 130 28.62 -31.83 11.08
CA ASP A 130 27.66 -32.93 11.33
C ASP A 130 28.21 -34.26 10.84
N ASP A 131 28.84 -34.31 9.66
CA ASP A 131 29.51 -35.53 9.13
C ASP A 131 30.50 -36.15 10.09
N VAL A 132 31.21 -35.35 10.85
CA VAL A 132 32.20 -35.84 11.82
C VAL A 132 31.53 -36.18 13.14
N THR A 133 30.62 -35.37 13.64
CA THR A 133 30.03 -35.51 14.98
C THR A 133 28.96 -36.58 15.06
N VAL A 134 28.32 -36.98 13.96
CA VAL A 134 27.39 -38.10 13.89
C VAL A 134 28.05 -39.43 14.37
N ARG A 135 29.32 -39.62 14.09
CA ARG A 135 30.08 -40.79 14.57
C ARG A 135 30.12 -40.84 16.09
N TRP A 136 30.11 -39.74 16.75
CA TRP A 136 30.08 -39.59 18.21
C TRP A 136 28.67 -39.60 18.82
N GLY A 137 27.63 -39.86 18.01
CA GLY A 137 26.24 -39.87 18.46
C GLY A 137 25.70 -38.46 18.79
N VAL A 138 26.32 -37.43 18.22
CA VAL A 138 25.92 -36.02 18.40
C VAL A 138 25.55 -35.42 17.05
N LYS A 139 24.43 -34.76 17.02
CA LYS A 139 23.91 -34.07 15.85
C LYS A 139 24.07 -32.55 16.00
N ILE A 140 24.69 -31.92 15.03
CA ILE A 140 24.76 -30.45 14.94
C ILE A 140 23.44 -29.95 14.36
N THR A 141 22.72 -29.12 15.12
CA THR A 141 21.45 -28.56 14.70
C THR A 141 21.67 -27.30 13.87
N SER A 142 22.49 -26.36 14.37
CA SER A 142 22.85 -25.13 13.69
C SER A 142 24.29 -24.71 14.03
N VAL A 143 24.89 -23.97 13.12
CA VAL A 143 26.12 -23.22 13.36
C VAL A 143 25.83 -21.78 13.00
N GLU A 144 26.13 -20.83 13.88
CA GLU A 144 25.80 -19.43 13.70
C GLU A 144 27.04 -18.58 13.97
N ILE A 145 27.45 -17.83 12.97
CA ILE A 145 28.50 -16.84 13.12
C ILE A 145 27.95 -15.64 13.90
N LYS A 146 28.54 -15.37 15.04
CA LYS A 146 28.17 -14.27 15.92
C LYS A 146 28.72 -12.95 15.41
N GLU A 147 30.03 -12.88 15.19
CA GLU A 147 30.71 -11.68 14.73
C GLU A 147 31.86 -12.00 13.77
N ILE A 148 32.09 -11.11 12.81
CA ILE A 148 33.23 -11.16 11.89
C ILE A 148 33.89 -9.79 11.96
N ILE A 149 35.12 -9.76 12.44
CA ILE A 149 35.88 -8.52 12.64
C ILE A 149 37.04 -8.49 11.65
N PRO A 150 36.94 -7.69 10.59
CA PRO A 150 38.06 -7.46 9.69
C PRO A 150 39.10 -6.51 10.32
N PRO A 151 40.35 -6.46 9.80
CA PRO A 151 41.35 -5.50 10.25
C PRO A 151 40.84 -4.06 10.15
N LYS A 152 41.28 -3.22 11.07
CA LYS A 152 40.83 -1.81 11.17
C LYS A 152 41.03 -1.05 9.86
N GLU A 153 42.13 -1.28 9.15
CA GLU A 153 42.43 -0.62 7.86
C GLU A 153 41.42 -0.99 6.80
N VAL A 154 41.08 -2.26 6.68
CA VAL A 154 40.05 -2.77 5.77
C VAL A 154 38.68 -2.23 6.13
N GLN A 155 38.35 -2.22 7.44
CA GLN A 155 37.08 -1.69 7.92
C GLN A 155 36.90 -0.21 7.58
N VAL A 156 37.96 0.60 7.72
CA VAL A 156 37.93 2.03 7.34
C VAL A 156 37.77 2.20 5.82
N ALA A 157 38.48 1.40 5.01
CA ALA A 157 38.34 1.42 3.55
C ALA A 157 36.93 1.04 3.11
N MET A 158 36.37 -0.06 3.64
CA MET A 158 35.01 -0.52 3.39
C MET A 158 33.96 0.52 3.80
N ASN A 159 34.12 1.15 4.96
CA ASN A 159 33.21 2.19 5.42
C ASN A 159 33.20 3.39 4.46
N ARG A 160 34.36 3.80 3.97
CA ARG A 160 34.46 4.88 2.95
C ARG A 160 33.80 4.48 1.63
N GLN A 161 34.05 3.26 1.16
CA GLN A 161 33.42 2.74 -0.06
C GLN A 161 31.90 2.66 0.09
N MET A 162 31.40 2.11 1.19
CA MET A 162 29.97 2.04 1.47
C MET A 162 29.33 3.43 1.58
N ALA A 163 30.01 4.40 2.22
CA ALA A 163 29.52 5.78 2.29
C ALA A 163 29.40 6.38 0.89
N ALA A 164 30.47 6.28 0.06
CA ALA A 164 30.44 6.79 -1.30
C ALA A 164 29.35 6.12 -2.19
N GLU A 165 29.17 4.81 -2.06
CA GLU A 165 28.11 4.10 -2.78
C GLU A 165 26.71 4.50 -2.32
N ARG A 166 26.51 4.69 -0.99
CA ARG A 166 25.24 5.20 -0.44
C ARG A 166 24.95 6.62 -0.95
N ASP A 167 25.94 7.49 -0.94
CA ASP A 167 25.81 8.87 -1.44
C ASP A 167 25.48 8.88 -2.94
N ARG A 168 26.15 8.04 -3.74
CA ARG A 168 25.83 7.87 -5.16
C ARG A 168 24.39 7.40 -5.36
N ARG A 169 23.98 6.36 -4.64
CA ARG A 169 22.59 5.84 -4.74
C ARG A 169 21.57 6.88 -4.28
N ALA A 170 21.85 7.59 -3.20
CA ALA A 170 20.97 8.66 -2.71
C ALA A 170 20.78 9.75 -3.77
N THR A 171 21.89 10.21 -4.40
CA THR A 171 21.83 11.23 -5.45
C THR A 171 21.05 10.76 -6.68
N VAL A 172 21.25 9.50 -7.10
CA VAL A 172 20.50 8.92 -8.24
C VAL A 172 19.01 8.85 -7.90
N THR A 173 18.67 8.29 -6.73
CA THR A 173 17.28 8.15 -6.30
C THR A 173 16.59 9.51 -6.15
N GLU A 174 17.30 10.51 -5.63
CA GLU A 174 16.76 11.88 -5.52
C GLU A 174 16.51 12.50 -6.90
N ALA A 175 17.46 12.33 -7.84
CA ALA A 175 17.30 12.83 -9.21
C ALA A 175 16.13 12.14 -9.95
N GLU A 176 15.99 10.82 -9.81
CA GLU A 176 14.88 10.05 -10.35
C GLU A 176 13.55 10.46 -9.71
N GLY A 177 13.54 10.68 -8.40
CA GLY A 177 12.38 11.17 -7.67
C GLY A 177 11.94 12.55 -8.16
N LYS A 178 12.87 13.49 -8.32
CA LYS A 178 12.59 14.84 -8.87
C LYS A 178 12.06 14.76 -10.31
N ARG A 179 12.67 13.91 -11.14
CA ARG A 179 12.19 13.71 -12.52
C ARG A 179 10.76 13.15 -12.55
N THR A 180 10.50 12.11 -11.78
CA THR A 180 9.18 11.49 -11.72
C THR A 180 8.13 12.47 -11.19
N ALA A 181 8.47 13.22 -10.13
CA ALA A 181 7.59 14.25 -9.58
C ALA A 181 7.26 15.33 -10.63
N SER A 182 8.26 15.82 -11.37
CA SER A 182 8.03 16.82 -12.42
C SER A 182 7.14 16.32 -13.56
N ILE A 183 7.35 15.07 -13.98
CA ILE A 183 6.49 14.43 -15.00
C ILE A 183 5.05 14.30 -14.49
N THR A 184 4.88 13.77 -13.27
CA THR A 184 3.54 13.58 -12.69
C THR A 184 2.79 14.89 -12.51
N VAL A 185 3.47 15.97 -12.08
CA VAL A 185 2.88 17.30 -11.97
C VAL A 185 2.46 17.82 -13.35
N ALA A 186 3.34 17.75 -14.36
CA ALA A 186 3.03 18.19 -15.72
C ALA A 186 1.87 17.40 -16.36
N GLU A 187 1.80 16.08 -16.12
CA GLU A 187 0.68 15.26 -16.56
C GLU A 187 -0.62 15.63 -15.85
N GLY A 188 -0.55 15.89 -14.54
CA GLY A 188 -1.69 16.36 -13.75
C GLY A 188 -2.22 17.71 -14.22
N GLU A 189 -1.33 18.68 -14.51
CA GLU A 189 -1.69 19.99 -15.05
C GLU A 189 -2.33 19.86 -16.44
N LYS A 190 -1.73 19.04 -17.32
CA LYS A 190 -2.31 18.75 -18.64
C LYS A 190 -3.70 18.15 -18.54
N GLN A 191 -3.88 17.14 -17.70
CA GLN A 191 -5.18 16.50 -17.51
C GLN A 191 -6.21 17.45 -16.91
N SER A 192 -5.80 18.26 -15.94
CA SER A 192 -6.66 19.31 -15.35
C SER A 192 -7.10 20.34 -16.40
N ALA A 193 -6.18 20.79 -17.27
CA ALA A 193 -6.50 21.72 -18.34
C ALA A 193 -7.48 21.13 -19.37
N ILE A 194 -7.29 19.85 -19.73
CA ILE A 194 -8.21 19.14 -20.65
C ILE A 194 -9.61 19.04 -20.05
N LEU A 195 -9.72 18.57 -18.80
CA LEU A 195 -10.99 18.40 -18.11
C LEU A 195 -11.72 19.74 -17.93
N LYS A 196 -10.96 20.81 -17.64
CA LYS A 196 -11.53 22.16 -17.55
C LYS A 196 -12.06 22.65 -18.90
N ALA A 197 -11.30 22.46 -19.98
CA ALA A 197 -11.75 22.84 -21.34
C ALA A 197 -12.97 22.04 -21.80
N GLU A 198 -13.02 20.74 -21.48
CA GLU A 198 -14.19 19.90 -21.76
C GLU A 198 -15.41 20.34 -20.94
N GLY A 199 -15.22 20.66 -19.66
CA GLY A 199 -16.26 21.20 -18.79
C GLY A 199 -16.80 22.52 -19.30
N ASP A 200 -15.95 23.46 -19.71
CA ASP A 200 -16.32 24.74 -20.27
C ASP A 200 -17.09 24.55 -21.61
N ARG A 201 -16.62 23.69 -22.48
CA ARG A 201 -17.33 23.33 -23.72
C ARG A 201 -18.72 22.77 -23.44
N GLN A 202 -18.83 21.81 -22.54
CA GLN A 202 -20.11 21.20 -22.17
C GLN A 202 -21.07 22.23 -21.54
N ALA A 203 -20.54 23.08 -20.67
CA ALA A 203 -21.31 24.18 -20.08
C ALA A 203 -21.82 25.20 -21.15
N ALA A 204 -20.98 25.49 -22.15
CA ALA A 204 -21.38 26.36 -23.25
C ALA A 204 -22.50 25.74 -24.12
N ILE A 205 -22.40 24.47 -24.43
CA ILE A 205 -23.44 23.73 -25.18
C ILE A 205 -24.75 23.72 -24.39
N LEU A 206 -24.73 23.34 -23.13
CA LEU A 206 -25.93 23.30 -22.28
C LEU A 206 -26.57 24.68 -22.13
N ARG A 207 -25.77 25.74 -22.00
CA ARG A 207 -26.29 27.13 -21.96
C ARG A 207 -26.94 27.51 -23.28
N ALA A 208 -26.36 27.14 -24.42
CA ALA A 208 -26.93 27.41 -25.74
C ALA A 208 -28.25 26.66 -25.98
N GLU A 209 -28.30 25.40 -25.59
CA GLU A 209 -29.51 24.57 -25.66
C GLU A 209 -30.60 25.11 -24.73
N ALA A 210 -30.25 25.49 -23.50
CA ALA A 210 -31.21 26.11 -22.56
C ALA A 210 -31.77 27.43 -23.10
N ARG A 211 -30.94 28.31 -23.70
CA ARG A 211 -31.41 29.55 -24.34
C ARG A 211 -32.32 29.26 -25.52
N ARG A 212 -31.97 28.31 -26.38
CA ARG A 212 -32.83 27.88 -27.48
C ARG A 212 -34.18 27.39 -26.98
N GLN A 213 -34.19 26.54 -25.99
CA GLN A 213 -35.42 26.01 -25.39
C GLN A 213 -36.27 27.10 -24.76
N GLN A 214 -35.62 28.04 -24.05
CA GLN A 214 -36.29 29.21 -23.48
C GLN A 214 -36.99 30.03 -24.56
N GLN A 215 -36.28 30.36 -25.66
CA GLN A 215 -36.87 31.14 -26.77
C GLN A 215 -38.05 30.45 -27.44
N ILE A 216 -37.97 29.11 -27.60
CA ILE A 216 -39.06 28.29 -28.16
C ILE A 216 -40.27 28.37 -27.23
N LEU A 217 -40.09 28.11 -25.93
CA LEU A 217 -41.16 28.12 -24.93
C LEU A 217 -41.78 29.53 -24.79
N GLU A 218 -40.97 30.59 -24.84
CA GLU A 218 -41.44 31.96 -24.81
C GLU A 218 -42.27 32.27 -26.06
N ALA A 219 -41.81 31.84 -27.26
CA ALA A 219 -42.55 32.05 -28.49
C ALA A 219 -43.85 31.23 -28.53
N GLU A 220 -43.84 29.99 -28.10
CA GLU A 220 -45.02 29.15 -27.94
C GLU A 220 -46.01 29.73 -26.94
N GLY A 221 -45.53 30.17 -25.76
CA GLY A 221 -46.37 30.81 -24.76
C GLY A 221 -46.97 32.12 -25.26
N TYR A 222 -46.18 32.93 -26.00
CA TYR A 222 -46.68 34.14 -26.61
C TYR A 222 -47.72 33.86 -27.69
N SER A 223 -47.49 32.87 -28.57
CA SER A 223 -48.47 32.49 -29.62
C SER A 223 -49.79 31.97 -29.03
N GLU A 224 -49.69 31.16 -27.98
CA GLU A 224 -50.86 30.63 -27.26
C GLU A 224 -51.63 31.76 -26.56
N ALA A 225 -50.93 32.71 -25.91
CA ALA A 225 -51.52 33.88 -25.28
C ALA A 225 -52.26 34.76 -26.33
N LEU A 226 -51.62 35.03 -27.48
CA LEU A 226 -52.27 35.75 -28.61
C LEU A 226 -53.50 35.00 -29.15
N ALA A 227 -53.41 33.69 -29.33
CA ALA A 227 -54.54 32.89 -29.77
C ALA A 227 -55.74 32.96 -28.80
N ARG A 228 -55.46 32.89 -27.51
CA ARG A 228 -56.50 33.04 -26.46
C ARG A 228 -57.07 34.45 -26.44
N ILE A 229 -56.23 35.51 -26.52
CA ILE A 229 -56.69 36.88 -26.61
C ILE A 229 -57.58 37.08 -27.87
N PHE A 230 -57.13 36.56 -29.00
CA PHE A 230 -57.89 36.66 -30.26
C PHE A 230 -59.23 35.94 -30.21
N SER A 231 -59.27 34.73 -29.62
CA SER A 231 -60.52 33.96 -29.44
C SER A 231 -61.54 34.73 -28.56
N VAL A 232 -61.05 35.37 -27.50
CA VAL A 232 -61.89 36.21 -26.65
C VAL A 232 -62.29 37.51 -27.33
N ALA A 233 -61.39 38.13 -28.11
CA ALA A 233 -61.65 39.35 -28.83
C ALA A 233 -62.73 39.21 -29.91
N GLN A 234 -62.82 38.01 -30.54
CA GLN A 234 -63.90 37.71 -31.52
C GLN A 234 -65.31 37.64 -30.87
N THR A 235 -65.38 37.37 -29.58
CA THR A 235 -66.64 37.25 -28.84
C THR A 235 -67.07 38.58 -28.17
N ILE A 236 -66.23 39.61 -28.20
CA ILE A 236 -66.46 40.92 -27.55
C ILE A 236 -67.19 41.82 -28.52
N ASP A 237 -68.35 42.37 -28.12
CA ASP A 237 -69.10 43.39 -28.83
C ASP A 237 -68.31 44.74 -28.91
N GLN A 238 -68.50 45.44 -30.01
CA GLN A 238 -67.73 46.67 -30.30
C GLN A 238 -67.91 47.78 -29.21
N LYS A 239 -68.98 47.70 -28.44
CA LYS A 239 -69.24 48.61 -27.28
C LYS A 239 -68.31 48.29 -26.09
N THR A 240 -68.08 47.01 -25.85
CA THR A 240 -67.18 46.52 -24.74
C THR A 240 -65.72 46.81 -25.06
N MET A 241 -65.34 46.78 -26.33
CA MET A 241 -63.99 47.15 -26.80
C MET A 241 -63.74 48.67 -26.53
N GLY A 242 -64.72 49.52 -26.79
CA GLY A 242 -64.65 50.94 -26.49
C GLY A 242 -64.48 51.25 -25.00
N LEU A 243 -65.19 50.50 -24.13
CA LEU A 243 -65.04 50.66 -22.66
C LEU A 243 -63.67 50.25 -22.18
N GLN A 244 -63.13 49.10 -22.66
CA GLN A 244 -61.80 48.64 -22.31
C GLN A 244 -60.73 49.59 -22.75
N TYR A 245 -60.92 50.21 -23.93
CA TYR A 245 -60.00 51.23 -24.45
C TYR A 245 -60.01 52.48 -23.57
N LEU A 246 -61.15 52.92 -23.10
CA LEU A 246 -61.29 54.08 -22.18
C LEU A 246 -60.70 53.76 -20.80
N ASP A 247 -60.81 52.56 -20.31
CA ASP A 247 -60.22 52.15 -19.04
C ASP A 247 -58.69 52.05 -19.13
N THR A 248 -58.13 51.57 -20.26
CA THR A 248 -56.69 51.60 -20.54
C THR A 248 -56.16 53.06 -20.65
N LEU A 249 -56.92 53.96 -21.30
CA LEU A 249 -56.60 55.38 -21.34
C LEU A 249 -56.59 56.08 -19.96
N LYS A 250 -57.54 55.66 -19.11
CA LYS A 250 -57.63 56.14 -17.71
C LYS A 250 -56.43 55.61 -16.88
N SER A 251 -56.01 54.37 -17.06
CA SER A 251 -54.86 53.85 -16.38
C SER A 251 -53.52 54.47 -16.86
N LEU A 252 -53.40 54.76 -18.15
CA LEU A 252 -52.30 55.56 -18.72
C LEU A 252 -52.24 56.96 -18.17
N GLY A 253 -53.43 57.64 -18.01
CA GLY A 253 -53.53 58.93 -17.45
C GLY A 253 -53.23 59.02 -15.95
N ALA A 254 -53.29 57.96 -15.24
CA ALA A 254 -52.91 57.85 -13.82
C ALA A 254 -51.40 57.62 -13.58
N SER A 255 -50.61 57.41 -14.64
CA SER A 255 -49.16 57.20 -14.57
C SER A 255 -48.43 58.50 -14.47
N PRO A 256 -47.43 58.66 -13.58
CA PRO A 256 -46.71 59.97 -13.41
C PRO A 256 -45.77 60.32 -14.59
N ALA A 257 -45.74 59.56 -15.68
CA ALA A 257 -44.91 59.81 -16.86
C ALA A 257 -45.68 60.69 -17.89
N THR A 258 -45.37 61.97 -17.95
CA THR A 258 -46.01 63.01 -18.69
C THR A 258 -45.65 63.19 -20.19
N LYS A 259 -45.29 62.08 -20.89
CA LYS A 259 -45.09 62.15 -22.36
C LYS A 259 -46.02 61.18 -23.06
N PHE A 260 -47.14 61.75 -23.56
CA PHE A 260 -48.03 60.96 -24.41
C PHE A 260 -47.61 61.16 -25.89
N ILE A 261 -47.08 60.12 -26.51
CA ILE A 261 -46.87 60.06 -27.96
C ILE A 261 -48.12 59.37 -28.52
N PHE A 262 -49.01 60.12 -29.10
CA PHE A 262 -50.18 59.54 -29.82
C PHE A 262 -49.72 59.04 -31.19
N PRO A 263 -49.83 57.81 -31.54
CA PRO A 263 -49.60 57.31 -32.88
C PRO A 263 -50.64 57.92 -33.84
N MET A 264 -50.26 58.24 -35.06
CA MET A 264 -51.16 58.88 -36.07
C MET A 264 -52.39 57.97 -36.43
N GLU A 265 -52.35 56.71 -36.14
CA GLU A 265 -53.47 55.76 -36.28
C GLU A 265 -54.68 56.19 -35.39
N PHE A 266 -54.44 56.90 -34.30
CA PHE A 266 -55.50 57.38 -33.41
C PHE A 266 -56.47 58.35 -34.05
N THR A 267 -56.00 59.15 -34.99
CA THR A 267 -56.87 60.13 -35.75
C THR A 267 -57.80 59.38 -36.70
N ASN A 268 -57.43 58.24 -37.23
CA ASN A 268 -58.25 57.41 -38.10
C ASN A 268 -59.37 56.65 -37.31
N LEU A 269 -59.11 56.26 -36.08
CA LEU A 269 -60.09 55.64 -35.17
C LEU A 269 -61.17 56.75 -34.76
N LEU A 270 -60.75 57.94 -34.44
CA LEU A 270 -61.67 59.06 -34.17
C LEU A 270 -62.52 59.41 -35.36
N GLY A 271 -61.99 59.36 -36.59
CA GLY A 271 -62.72 59.48 -37.84
C GLY A 271 -63.82 58.44 -38.03
N SER A 272 -63.52 57.20 -37.74
CA SER A 272 -64.48 56.10 -37.81
C SER A 272 -65.56 56.22 -36.73
N PHE A 273 -65.23 56.65 -35.52
CA PHE A 273 -66.19 56.94 -34.44
C PHE A 273 -67.13 58.05 -34.75
N ARG A 274 -66.65 59.12 -35.38
CA ARG A 274 -67.47 60.25 -35.83
C ARG A 274 -68.46 59.91 -36.95
N ASN A 275 -68.05 59.03 -37.88
CA ASN A 275 -68.93 58.54 -38.93
C ASN A 275 -70.03 57.60 -38.36
N MET A 276 -69.72 56.87 -37.29
CA MET A 276 -70.69 55.98 -36.66
C MET A 276 -71.71 56.74 -35.80
N MET A 277 -71.35 57.85 -35.17
CA MET A 277 -72.26 58.73 -34.46
C MET A 277 -73.09 59.62 -35.42
N GLY A 278 -72.49 60.00 -36.57
CA GLY A 278 -73.19 60.77 -37.62
C GLY A 278 -74.26 60.02 -38.35
N ASN A 279 -74.17 58.70 -38.43
CA ASN A 279 -75.14 57.86 -39.13
C ASN A 279 -76.36 57.42 -38.26
N ALA A 280 -76.31 57.66 -36.93
CA ALA A 280 -77.41 57.40 -36.02
C ALA A 280 -78.46 58.51 -35.96
N GLY A 281 -78.19 59.63 -36.64
CA GLY A 281 -79.07 60.84 -36.66
C GLY A 281 -79.94 60.97 -37.91
N ASN A 282 -79.80 60.12 -38.95
CA ASN A 282 -80.48 60.37 -40.23
C ASN A 282 -81.46 59.25 -40.68
N GLY A 283 -82.00 58.51 -39.70
CA GLY A 283 -82.92 57.39 -39.93
C GLY A 283 -84.38 57.64 -39.57
N GLN A 284 -84.85 58.97 -39.57
CA GLN A 284 -86.28 59.30 -39.43
C GLN A 284 -86.63 60.47 -40.30
N GLN A 285 -86.74 60.29 -41.58
CA GLN A 285 -87.58 61.11 -42.50
C GLN A 285 -87.49 60.50 -43.88
N ASN A 286 -88.35 59.58 -44.20
CA ASN A 286 -88.95 59.37 -45.52
C ASN A 286 -89.94 58.15 -45.53
N ASP A 287 -91.05 58.36 -44.88
CA ASP A 287 -92.26 57.54 -45.18
C ASP A 287 -93.45 58.52 -45.17
N GLN A 288 -93.49 59.35 -46.18
CA GLN A 288 -94.72 59.94 -46.73
C GLN A 288 -94.46 60.45 -48.11
N GLN A 289 -94.70 59.63 -49.10
CA GLN A 289 -95.27 59.90 -50.42
C GLN A 289 -94.91 58.79 -51.43
N ARG A 290 -95.68 57.81 -51.51
CA ARG A 290 -96.48 57.20 -52.58
C ARG A 290 -96.79 55.78 -52.25
#